data_741665d20df327ed3cde3b52e4704e79
#
_entry.id   741665d20df327ed3cde3b52e4704e79
#
_cell.length_a   1.000
_cell.length_b   1.000
_cell.length_c   1.000
_cell.angle_alpha   90.00
_cell.angle_beta   90.00
_cell.angle_gamma   90.00
#
_symmetry.space_group_name_H-M   'P 1'
#
loop_
_entity.id
_entity.type
_entity.pdbx_description
1 polymer ?
#
loop_
_entity_poly.entity_id
_entity_poly.type
_entity_poly.pdbx_seq_one_letter_code
_entity_poly.pdbx_strand_id
1 'polypeptide(L)'
;MTPSLRHSAGRILPLAWPVLVGQLAVLAFGTVDTVLVARASATDLAALAIGGAAYITVFIGLMGVVLAIGPIAGQLFGAKQLRDAGRQLHQAGWLALALSVVGCAVMLFPQPFLALSRASPEVGEKVRGYLAALAFALPPALLFTAFRGFNTSVSRPKIVMAVQLGGLAMKVPLSAWLVFGGLGLQPLGAVGCGIATAIVMWGQLVIAWIVIHRDPFYAPFGLHDGGIAPPDKESQKALVRLGVPMGLSVLIEVTGFTFMAFFIARMGTTAVAGHQLAANLIAMLFMVPLSLGNATATLVAQRIGAVDMADARRLGWHGLQIALLVAALLGSGVYLAREGVLGLYTGDRAIIAAALPLLAWVAVFHIADAGQALTSFVLRAHRVTTVPLLIYAFAIWGVGLGGGFALAFDTFGATPPALLGARGFWAAATAGLAVAALGLGAFLQWVLRQRAADATA
;
A
#
# COMPACT_ATOMS: atom_id res chain seq x y z
N MET A 1 -30.69 8.99 -20.01
CA MET A 1 -30.56 9.22 -18.56
C MET A 1 -29.12 8.96 -18.14
N THR A 2 -28.42 9.94 -17.57
CA THR A 2 -27.06 9.73 -17.02
C THR A 2 -27.16 8.78 -15.82
N PRO A 3 -26.39 7.67 -15.76
CA PRO A 3 -26.41 6.77 -14.63
C PRO A 3 -26.06 7.51 -13.34
N SER A 4 -26.86 7.28 -12.28
CA SER A 4 -26.75 7.94 -10.98
C SER A 4 -25.50 7.49 -10.21
N LEU A 5 -25.10 8.27 -9.20
CA LEU A 5 -24.03 7.90 -8.25
C LEU A 5 -24.29 6.52 -7.62
N ARG A 6 -25.56 6.22 -7.30
CA ARG A 6 -25.99 4.90 -6.78
C ARG A 6 -25.68 3.76 -7.75
N HIS A 7 -25.85 3.96 -9.03
CA HIS A 7 -25.50 2.97 -10.06
C HIS A 7 -23.98 2.70 -10.09
N SER A 8 -23.16 3.76 -10.04
CA SER A 8 -21.71 3.61 -10.00
C SER A 8 -21.25 2.96 -8.69
N ALA A 9 -21.86 3.30 -7.55
CA ALA A 9 -21.58 2.66 -6.28
C ALA A 9 -21.87 1.15 -6.32
N GLY A 10 -23.00 0.74 -6.94
CA GLY A 10 -23.33 -0.67 -7.15
C GLY A 10 -22.32 -1.45 -8.02
N ARG A 11 -21.47 -0.77 -8.80
CA ARG A 11 -20.38 -1.38 -9.58
C ARG A 11 -19.04 -1.36 -8.83
N ILE A 12 -18.74 -0.29 -8.09
CA ILE A 12 -17.47 -0.09 -7.40
C ILE A 12 -17.41 -0.93 -6.11
N LEU A 13 -18.45 -0.86 -5.26
CA LEU A 13 -18.43 -1.50 -3.94
C LEU A 13 -18.26 -3.03 -3.99
N PRO A 14 -18.88 -3.78 -4.92
CA PRO A 14 -18.66 -5.24 -5.01
C PRO A 14 -17.21 -5.63 -5.33
N LEU A 15 -16.43 -4.74 -5.94
CA LEU A 15 -15.01 -4.95 -6.20
C LEU A 15 -14.14 -4.41 -5.05
N ALA A 16 -14.58 -3.35 -4.38
CA ALA A 16 -13.80 -2.71 -3.31
C ALA A 16 -13.78 -3.54 -2.03
N TRP A 17 -14.91 -4.11 -1.57
CA TRP A 17 -14.95 -4.81 -0.30
C TRP A 17 -14.04 -6.04 -0.22
N PRO A 18 -13.88 -6.89 -1.28
CA PRO A 18 -12.93 -7.98 -1.19
C PRO A 18 -11.47 -7.50 -1.15
N VAL A 19 -11.18 -6.39 -1.84
CA VAL A 19 -9.84 -5.76 -1.77
C VAL A 19 -9.60 -5.25 -0.35
N LEU A 20 -10.59 -4.59 0.28
CA LEU A 20 -10.48 -4.11 1.66
C LEU A 20 -10.19 -5.25 2.64
N VAL A 21 -10.98 -6.32 2.59
CA VAL A 21 -10.80 -7.48 3.48
C VAL A 21 -9.43 -8.12 3.27
N GLY A 22 -9.00 -8.29 2.01
CA GLY A 22 -7.67 -8.81 1.70
C GLY A 22 -6.54 -7.93 2.22
N GLN A 23 -6.66 -6.60 2.11
CA GLN A 23 -5.66 -5.66 2.64
C GLN A 23 -5.61 -5.66 4.17
N LEU A 24 -6.76 -5.75 4.83
CA LEU A 24 -6.81 -5.92 6.29
C LEU A 24 -6.17 -7.24 6.75
N ALA A 25 -6.36 -8.33 5.98
CA ALA A 25 -5.68 -9.59 6.26
C ALA A 25 -4.14 -9.46 6.15
N VAL A 26 -3.65 -8.73 5.14
CA VAL A 26 -2.20 -8.46 5.00
C VAL A 26 -1.67 -7.60 6.14
N LEU A 27 -2.42 -6.57 6.55
CA LEU A 27 -2.05 -5.73 7.70
C LEU A 27 -1.98 -6.55 9.00
N ALA A 28 -2.91 -7.50 9.17
CA ALA A 28 -2.95 -8.41 10.31
C ALA A 28 -1.69 -9.30 10.41
N PHE A 29 -1.00 -9.62 9.31
CA PHE A 29 0.27 -10.37 9.33
C PHE A 29 1.30 -9.69 10.25
N GLY A 30 1.53 -8.40 10.06
CA GLY A 30 2.48 -7.64 10.88
C GLY A 30 2.04 -7.52 12.33
N THR A 31 0.74 -7.38 12.58
CA THR A 31 0.17 -7.33 13.93
C THR A 31 0.38 -8.65 14.67
N VAL A 32 0.12 -9.79 14.01
CA VAL A 32 0.33 -11.13 14.57
C VAL A 32 1.81 -11.32 14.94
N ASP A 33 2.72 -11.00 14.03
CA ASP A 33 4.17 -11.13 14.29
C ASP A 33 4.59 -10.27 15.48
N THR A 34 4.15 -9.02 15.55
CA THR A 34 4.49 -8.11 16.65
C THR A 34 3.98 -8.63 17.98
N VAL A 35 2.72 -9.10 18.04
CA VAL A 35 2.12 -9.63 19.29
C VAL A 35 2.83 -10.89 19.77
N LEU A 36 3.16 -11.83 18.87
CA LEU A 36 3.83 -13.08 19.23
C LEU A 36 5.27 -12.82 19.66
N VAL A 37 6.02 -12.01 18.92
CA VAL A 37 7.43 -11.74 19.22
C VAL A 37 7.58 -10.87 20.48
N ALA A 38 6.66 -9.93 20.74
CA ALA A 38 6.65 -9.15 21.99
C ALA A 38 6.51 -10.03 23.24
N ARG A 39 5.86 -11.19 23.12
CA ARG A 39 5.73 -12.18 24.19
C ARG A 39 6.93 -13.13 24.31
N ALA A 40 7.77 -13.20 23.27
CA ALA A 40 8.94 -14.06 23.27
C ALA A 40 10.15 -13.36 23.92
N SER A 41 10.61 -12.23 23.38
CA SER A 41 11.71 -11.48 23.96
C SER A 41 11.77 -10.03 23.45
N ALA A 42 12.33 -9.12 24.26
CA ALA A 42 12.56 -7.73 23.88
C ALA A 42 13.61 -7.60 22.75
N THR A 43 14.63 -8.46 22.75
CA THR A 43 15.68 -8.51 21.71
C THR A 43 15.08 -8.92 20.37
N ASP A 44 14.18 -9.92 20.37
CA ASP A 44 13.47 -10.35 19.16
C ASP A 44 12.51 -9.27 18.65
N LEU A 45 11.83 -8.56 19.54
CA LEU A 45 10.96 -7.44 19.17
C LEU A 45 11.75 -6.30 18.50
N ALA A 46 12.94 -5.98 19.04
CA ALA A 46 13.82 -5.00 18.42
C ALA A 46 14.30 -5.45 17.03
N ALA A 47 14.64 -6.73 16.89
CA ALA A 47 15.04 -7.30 15.59
C ALA A 47 13.88 -7.29 14.58
N LEU A 48 12.66 -7.62 15.01
CA LEU A 48 11.44 -7.55 14.18
C LEU A 48 11.18 -6.11 13.73
N ALA A 49 11.33 -5.12 14.60
CA ALA A 49 11.10 -3.72 14.27
C ALA A 49 12.09 -3.22 13.19
N ILE A 50 13.39 -3.48 13.38
CA ILE A 50 14.44 -3.05 12.44
C ILE A 50 14.32 -3.81 11.11
N GLY A 51 14.26 -5.13 11.17
CA GLY A 51 14.16 -5.98 9.99
C GLY A 51 12.85 -5.78 9.24
N GLY A 52 11.74 -5.60 9.97
CA GLY A 52 10.43 -5.31 9.39
C GLY A 52 10.40 -3.98 8.64
N ALA A 53 10.98 -2.92 9.19
CA ALA A 53 11.09 -1.62 8.52
C ALA A 53 11.92 -1.72 7.23
N ALA A 54 13.05 -2.43 7.25
CA ALA A 54 13.87 -2.69 6.08
C ALA A 54 13.10 -3.48 5.01
N TYR A 55 12.43 -4.57 5.40
CA TYR A 55 11.61 -5.38 4.49
C TYR A 55 10.48 -4.59 3.86
N ILE A 56 9.69 -3.87 4.66
CA ILE A 56 8.55 -3.09 4.17
C ILE A 56 9.02 -2.05 3.16
N THR A 57 10.12 -1.36 3.42
CA THR A 57 10.67 -0.35 2.49
C THR A 57 11.04 -0.97 1.14
N VAL A 58 11.76 -2.10 1.14
CA VAL A 58 12.14 -2.82 -0.08
C VAL A 58 10.91 -3.37 -0.79
N PHE A 59 10.07 -4.11 -0.06
CA PHE A 59 8.89 -4.78 -0.63
C PHE A 59 7.91 -3.80 -1.25
N ILE A 60 7.55 -2.70 -0.55
CA ILE A 60 6.55 -1.73 -1.03
C ILE A 60 7.04 -1.03 -2.31
N GLY A 61 8.33 -0.66 -2.37
CA GLY A 61 8.89 -0.06 -3.57
C GLY A 61 8.79 -1.00 -4.78
N LEU A 62 9.21 -2.24 -4.62
CA LEU A 62 9.19 -3.25 -5.69
C LEU A 62 7.77 -3.68 -6.05
N MET A 63 6.90 -3.86 -5.04
CA MET A 63 5.47 -4.15 -5.23
C MET A 63 4.78 -3.10 -6.09
N GLY A 64 5.06 -1.81 -5.84
CA GLY A 64 4.50 -0.71 -6.63
C GLY A 64 4.83 -0.81 -8.12
N VAL A 65 6.05 -1.28 -8.45
CA VAL A 65 6.47 -1.51 -9.84
C VAL A 65 5.68 -2.66 -10.48
N VAL A 66 5.53 -3.78 -9.77
CA VAL A 66 4.79 -4.96 -10.28
C VAL A 66 3.30 -4.66 -10.49
N LEU A 67 2.70 -3.80 -9.68
CA LEU A 67 1.28 -3.42 -9.80
C LEU A 67 0.94 -2.64 -11.08
N ALA A 68 1.93 -2.26 -11.89
CA ALA A 68 1.71 -1.69 -13.23
C ALA A 68 0.94 -2.64 -14.17
N ILE A 69 0.90 -3.94 -13.87
CA ILE A 69 0.06 -4.90 -14.59
C ILE A 69 -1.42 -4.51 -14.54
N GLY A 70 -1.90 -3.91 -13.44
CA GLY A 70 -3.31 -3.60 -13.22
C GLY A 70 -3.92 -2.76 -14.34
N PRO A 71 -3.43 -1.53 -14.61
CA PRO A 71 -3.91 -0.71 -15.72
C PRO A 71 -3.76 -1.36 -17.09
N ILE A 72 -2.66 -2.09 -17.33
CA ILE A 72 -2.38 -2.70 -18.63
C ILE A 72 -3.35 -3.85 -18.89
N ALA A 73 -3.44 -4.81 -17.96
CA ALA A 73 -4.34 -5.96 -18.10
C ALA A 73 -5.81 -5.53 -18.05
N GLY A 74 -6.17 -4.51 -17.25
CA GLY A 74 -7.53 -3.98 -17.20
C GLY A 74 -7.99 -3.40 -18.52
N GLN A 75 -7.15 -2.64 -19.22
CA GLN A 75 -7.47 -2.12 -20.55
C GLN A 75 -7.59 -3.25 -21.58
N LEU A 76 -6.67 -4.22 -21.58
CA LEU A 76 -6.74 -5.38 -22.49
C LEU A 76 -8.00 -6.22 -22.24
N PHE A 77 -8.38 -6.41 -20.98
CA PHE A 77 -9.63 -7.09 -20.61
C PHE A 77 -10.85 -6.35 -21.12
N GLY A 78 -10.89 -5.01 -20.96
CA GLY A 78 -11.94 -4.16 -21.48
C GLY A 78 -12.05 -4.20 -23.01
N ALA A 79 -10.91 -4.27 -23.71
CA ALA A 79 -10.82 -4.44 -25.16
C ALA A 79 -11.15 -5.86 -25.65
N LYS A 80 -11.49 -6.79 -24.75
CA LYS A 80 -11.71 -8.22 -25.03
C LYS A 80 -10.48 -8.95 -25.61
N GLN A 81 -9.29 -8.39 -25.44
CA GLN A 81 -8.01 -8.98 -25.83
C GLN A 81 -7.50 -9.89 -24.69
N LEU A 82 -8.23 -10.99 -24.43
CA LEU A 82 -8.01 -11.81 -23.22
C LEU A 82 -6.66 -12.53 -23.25
N ARG A 83 -6.23 -13.05 -24.41
CA ARG A 83 -4.91 -13.71 -24.53
C ARG A 83 -3.76 -12.75 -24.26
N ASP A 84 -3.86 -11.51 -24.75
CA ASP A 84 -2.83 -10.50 -24.47
C ASP A 84 -2.83 -10.10 -23.00
N ALA A 85 -4.00 -10.02 -22.36
CA ALA A 85 -4.09 -9.80 -20.91
C ALA A 85 -3.41 -10.93 -20.12
N GLY A 86 -3.63 -12.20 -20.49
CA GLY A 86 -2.95 -13.35 -19.89
C GLY A 86 -1.44 -13.33 -20.12
N ARG A 87 -0.99 -12.92 -21.32
CA ARG A 87 0.43 -12.74 -21.63
C ARG A 87 1.08 -11.68 -20.74
N GLN A 88 0.37 -10.61 -20.38
CA GLN A 88 0.88 -9.61 -19.44
C GLN A 88 1.10 -10.15 -18.03
N LEU A 89 0.35 -11.17 -17.60
CA LEU A 89 0.62 -11.84 -16.33
C LEU A 89 2.00 -12.54 -16.33
N HIS A 90 2.35 -13.23 -17.42
CA HIS A 90 3.68 -13.81 -17.58
C HIS A 90 4.78 -12.74 -17.58
N GLN A 91 4.54 -11.61 -18.27
CA GLN A 91 5.50 -10.50 -18.32
C GLN A 91 5.70 -9.85 -16.94
N ALA A 92 4.63 -9.64 -16.18
CA ALA A 92 4.72 -9.17 -14.80
C ALA A 92 5.39 -10.18 -13.87
N GLY A 93 5.23 -11.49 -14.13
CA GLY A 93 5.96 -12.54 -13.43
C GLY A 93 7.47 -12.45 -13.67
N TRP A 94 7.92 -12.27 -14.91
CA TRP A 94 9.34 -12.06 -15.22
C TRP A 94 9.90 -10.80 -14.56
N LEU A 95 9.14 -9.71 -14.59
CA LEU A 95 9.52 -8.47 -13.89
C LEU A 95 9.63 -8.70 -12.37
N ALA A 96 8.66 -9.39 -11.77
CA ALA A 96 8.66 -9.73 -10.35
C ALA A 96 9.89 -10.57 -9.96
N LEU A 97 10.28 -11.54 -10.78
CA LEU A 97 11.49 -12.33 -10.57
C LEU A 97 12.76 -11.48 -10.66
N ALA A 98 12.88 -10.64 -11.69
CA ALA A 98 14.04 -9.74 -11.84
C ALA A 98 14.16 -8.76 -10.65
N LEU A 99 13.05 -8.17 -10.22
CA LEU A 99 13.00 -7.29 -9.05
C LEU A 99 13.28 -8.05 -7.74
N SER A 100 12.90 -9.33 -7.66
CA SER A 100 13.19 -10.17 -6.50
C SER A 100 14.69 -10.35 -6.32
N VAL A 101 15.45 -10.52 -7.40
CA VAL A 101 16.93 -10.64 -7.33
C VAL A 101 17.52 -9.38 -6.69
N VAL A 102 17.06 -8.20 -7.12
CA VAL A 102 17.53 -6.93 -6.55
C VAL A 102 17.13 -6.80 -5.08
N GLY A 103 15.87 -7.08 -4.75
CA GLY A 103 15.37 -7.01 -3.38
C GLY A 103 16.04 -8.01 -2.43
N CYS A 104 16.26 -9.25 -2.88
CA CYS A 104 16.99 -10.27 -2.13
C CYS A 104 18.44 -9.83 -1.86
N ALA A 105 19.13 -9.27 -2.87
CA ALA A 105 20.48 -8.74 -2.68
C ALA A 105 20.51 -7.66 -1.60
N VAL A 106 19.59 -6.69 -1.63
CA VAL A 106 19.49 -5.65 -0.59
C VAL A 106 19.23 -6.22 0.80
N MET A 107 18.39 -7.25 0.91
CA MET A 107 18.02 -7.84 2.21
C MET A 107 19.10 -8.77 2.77
N LEU A 108 19.85 -9.47 1.91
CA LEU A 108 20.97 -10.33 2.32
C LEU A 108 22.22 -9.54 2.73
N PHE A 109 22.31 -8.26 2.32
CA PHE A 109 23.37 -7.35 2.74
C PHE A 109 22.83 -6.21 3.62
N PRO A 110 22.35 -6.48 4.85
CA PRO A 110 21.61 -5.52 5.67
C PRO A 110 22.50 -4.49 6.40
N GLN A 111 23.81 -4.43 6.12
CA GLN A 111 24.76 -3.55 6.78
C GLN A 111 24.31 -2.08 6.83
N PRO A 112 23.76 -1.47 5.75
CA PRO A 112 23.30 -0.08 5.82
C PRO A 112 22.18 0.13 6.85
N PHE A 113 21.23 -0.81 6.95
CA PHE A 113 20.14 -0.75 7.92
C PHE A 113 20.62 -0.94 9.36
N LEU A 114 21.56 -1.88 9.56
CA LEU A 114 22.15 -2.13 10.87
C LEU A 114 23.02 -0.95 11.35
N ALA A 115 23.81 -0.35 10.47
CA ALA A 115 24.59 0.84 10.78
C ALA A 115 23.71 2.04 11.16
N LEU A 116 22.61 2.24 10.42
CA LEU A 116 21.67 3.32 10.69
C LEU A 116 20.94 3.13 12.04
N SER A 117 20.56 1.90 12.37
CA SER A 117 19.84 1.57 13.62
C SER A 117 20.73 1.52 14.85
N ARG A 118 22.07 1.50 14.70
CA ARG A 118 23.04 1.29 15.78
C ARG A 118 22.67 0.08 16.67
N ALA A 119 22.20 -0.99 16.03
CA ALA A 119 21.78 -2.21 16.71
C ALA A 119 22.94 -2.88 17.44
N SER A 120 22.66 -3.48 18.61
CA SER A 120 23.65 -4.33 19.30
C SER A 120 24.02 -5.54 18.45
N PRO A 121 25.19 -6.17 18.65
CA PRO A 121 25.60 -7.36 17.89
C PRO A 121 24.56 -8.48 17.92
N GLU A 122 23.94 -8.73 19.07
CA GLU A 122 22.90 -9.75 19.25
C GLU A 122 21.64 -9.45 18.43
N VAL A 123 21.13 -8.21 18.49
CA VAL A 123 20.00 -7.76 17.67
C VAL A 123 20.37 -7.84 16.19
N GLY A 124 21.59 -7.44 15.83
CA GLY A 124 22.09 -7.49 14.46
C GLY A 124 22.11 -8.90 13.86
N GLU A 125 22.46 -9.91 14.65
CA GLU A 125 22.42 -11.32 14.23
C GLU A 125 20.98 -11.78 13.95
N LYS A 126 20.05 -11.47 14.86
CA LYS A 126 18.63 -11.79 14.68
C LYS A 126 18.03 -11.06 13.47
N VAL A 127 18.40 -9.80 13.23
CA VAL A 127 17.98 -9.04 12.03
C VAL A 127 18.47 -9.74 10.75
N ARG A 128 19.73 -10.18 10.71
CA ARG A 128 20.26 -10.92 9.56
C ARG A 128 19.48 -12.20 9.29
N GLY A 129 19.22 -13.00 10.33
CA GLY A 129 18.43 -14.24 10.20
C GLY A 129 16.99 -13.96 9.73
N TYR A 130 16.36 -12.94 10.29
CA TYR A 130 15.01 -12.53 9.90
C TYR A 130 14.93 -12.05 8.45
N LEU A 131 15.85 -11.17 8.04
CA LEU A 131 15.91 -10.67 6.66
C LEU A 131 16.29 -11.76 5.64
N ALA A 132 17.16 -12.72 6.03
CA ALA A 132 17.45 -13.86 5.18
C ALA A 132 16.19 -14.72 4.92
N ALA A 133 15.38 -14.97 5.97
CA ALA A 133 14.11 -15.66 5.81
C ALA A 133 13.12 -14.89 4.92
N LEU A 134 13.05 -13.57 5.10
CA LEU A 134 12.20 -12.71 4.27
C LEU A 134 12.73 -12.54 2.83
N ALA A 135 14.04 -12.62 2.60
CA ALA A 135 14.60 -12.68 1.26
C ALA A 135 14.08 -13.90 0.50
N PHE A 136 13.92 -15.04 1.18
CA PHE A 136 13.30 -16.23 0.59
C PHE A 136 11.78 -16.07 0.38
N ALA A 137 11.11 -15.20 1.16
CA ALA A 137 9.71 -14.86 1.00
C ALA A 137 9.44 -13.87 -0.15
N LEU A 138 10.44 -13.07 -0.54
CA LEU A 138 10.26 -11.96 -1.48
C LEU A 138 9.85 -12.39 -2.89
N PRO A 139 10.46 -13.41 -3.52
CA PRO A 139 10.05 -13.88 -4.85
C PRO A 139 8.58 -14.30 -4.90
N PRO A 140 8.08 -15.20 -4.04
CA PRO A 140 6.66 -15.57 -4.06
C PRO A 140 5.75 -14.40 -3.71
N ALA A 141 6.15 -13.45 -2.86
CA ALA A 141 5.37 -12.26 -2.53
C ALA A 141 5.19 -11.33 -3.73
N LEU A 142 6.24 -11.09 -4.53
CA LEU A 142 6.16 -10.29 -5.75
C LEU A 142 5.40 -11.00 -6.87
N LEU A 143 5.58 -12.31 -7.04
CA LEU A 143 4.79 -13.11 -7.98
C LEU A 143 3.31 -13.11 -7.61
N PHE A 144 3.00 -13.28 -6.32
CA PHE A 144 1.62 -13.16 -5.83
C PHE A 144 1.06 -11.74 -6.03
N THR A 145 1.91 -10.69 -5.96
CA THR A 145 1.51 -9.32 -6.30
C THR A 145 1.09 -9.19 -7.77
N ALA A 146 1.80 -9.83 -8.70
CA ALA A 146 1.40 -9.88 -10.11
C ALA A 146 0.05 -10.59 -10.28
N PHE A 147 -0.14 -11.74 -9.62
CA PHE A 147 -1.42 -12.46 -9.59
C PHE A 147 -2.56 -11.59 -9.03
N ARG A 148 -2.31 -10.89 -7.91
CA ARG A 148 -3.28 -9.97 -7.30
C ARG A 148 -3.65 -8.83 -8.24
N GLY A 149 -2.66 -8.17 -8.85
CA GLY A 149 -2.87 -7.09 -9.81
C GLY A 149 -3.68 -7.52 -11.01
N PHE A 150 -3.36 -8.69 -11.57
CA PHE A 150 -4.11 -9.29 -12.68
C PHE A 150 -5.56 -9.59 -12.28
N ASN A 151 -5.78 -10.34 -11.20
CA ASN A 151 -7.13 -10.74 -10.78
C ASN A 151 -8.02 -9.54 -10.44
N THR A 152 -7.46 -8.51 -9.80
CA THR A 152 -8.20 -7.28 -9.55
C THR A 152 -8.59 -6.62 -10.87
N SER A 153 -7.68 -6.57 -11.85
CA SER A 153 -7.92 -5.93 -13.16
C SER A 153 -8.97 -6.63 -14.03
N VAL A 154 -9.14 -7.96 -13.85
CA VAL A 154 -10.18 -8.75 -14.52
C VAL A 154 -11.45 -8.95 -13.66
N SER A 155 -11.65 -8.10 -12.65
CA SER A 155 -12.83 -8.07 -11.76
C SER A 155 -13.02 -9.33 -10.91
N ARG A 156 -11.93 -10.01 -10.51
CA ARG A 156 -11.95 -11.20 -9.62
C ARG A 156 -11.23 -11.00 -8.28
N PRO A 157 -11.43 -9.90 -7.54
CA PRO A 157 -10.72 -9.66 -6.28
C PRO A 157 -11.10 -10.66 -5.17
N LYS A 158 -12.26 -11.33 -5.25
CA LYS A 158 -12.69 -12.33 -4.27
C LYS A 158 -11.73 -13.50 -4.14
N ILE A 159 -11.10 -13.93 -5.25
CA ILE A 159 -10.11 -15.02 -5.24
C ILE A 159 -8.87 -14.58 -4.47
N VAL A 160 -8.41 -13.35 -4.74
CA VAL A 160 -7.26 -12.77 -4.02
C VAL A 160 -7.55 -12.70 -2.53
N MET A 161 -8.72 -12.18 -2.15
CA MET A 161 -9.18 -12.13 -0.76
C MET A 161 -9.16 -13.52 -0.10
N ALA A 162 -9.70 -14.53 -0.76
CA ALA A 162 -9.75 -15.88 -0.21
C ALA A 162 -8.35 -16.45 0.04
N VAL A 163 -7.41 -16.26 -0.89
CA VAL A 163 -6.02 -16.69 -0.73
C VAL A 163 -5.33 -15.92 0.40
N GLN A 164 -5.56 -14.61 0.53
CA GLN A 164 -4.99 -13.79 1.61
C GLN A 164 -5.54 -14.18 2.99
N LEU A 165 -6.84 -14.44 3.10
CA LEU A 165 -7.46 -14.92 4.34
C LEU A 165 -6.96 -16.32 4.72
N GLY A 166 -6.85 -17.23 3.75
CA GLY A 166 -6.24 -18.55 3.95
C GLY A 166 -4.78 -18.44 4.42
N GLY A 167 -4.03 -17.52 3.83
CA GLY A 167 -2.67 -17.21 4.27
C GLY A 167 -2.62 -16.70 5.71
N LEU A 168 -3.53 -15.81 6.11
CA LEU A 168 -3.60 -15.33 7.50
C LEU A 168 -3.95 -16.46 8.47
N ALA A 169 -4.93 -17.30 8.11
CA ALA A 169 -5.32 -18.45 8.93
C ALA A 169 -4.15 -19.44 9.15
N MET A 170 -3.31 -19.65 8.14
CA MET A 170 -2.11 -20.47 8.24
C MET A 170 -0.98 -19.75 9.00
N LYS A 171 -0.85 -18.44 8.81
CA LYS A 171 0.21 -17.61 9.42
C LYS A 171 0.17 -17.64 10.94
N VAL A 172 -1.02 -17.51 11.54
CA VAL A 172 -1.17 -17.42 13.00
C VAL A 172 -0.60 -18.63 13.73
N PRO A 173 -1.05 -19.88 13.47
CA PRO A 173 -0.52 -21.05 14.17
C PRO A 173 0.94 -21.34 13.80
N LEU A 174 1.33 -21.10 12.55
CA LEU A 174 2.70 -21.35 12.09
C LEU A 174 3.71 -20.39 12.75
N SER A 175 3.36 -19.09 12.82
CA SER A 175 4.20 -18.11 13.52
C SER A 175 4.29 -18.42 15.02
N ALA A 176 3.17 -18.78 15.66
CA ALA A 176 3.18 -19.14 17.08
C ALA A 176 4.09 -20.34 17.33
N TRP A 177 3.99 -21.40 16.52
CA TRP A 177 4.83 -22.59 16.65
C TRP A 177 6.32 -22.29 16.44
N LEU A 178 6.69 -21.51 15.41
CA LEU A 178 8.09 -21.21 15.11
C LEU A 178 8.69 -20.19 16.09
N VAL A 179 7.90 -19.25 16.62
CA VAL A 179 8.37 -18.25 17.59
C VAL A 179 8.64 -18.88 18.95
N PHE A 180 7.69 -19.68 19.46
CA PHE A 180 7.78 -20.23 20.82
C PHE A 180 8.41 -21.64 20.86
N GLY A 181 8.58 -22.30 19.71
CA GLY A 181 9.07 -23.66 19.64
C GLY A 181 7.99 -24.67 19.99
N GLY A 182 8.40 -25.91 20.18
CA GLY A 182 7.54 -27.04 20.50
C GLY A 182 7.71 -28.20 19.50
N LEU A 183 7.25 -29.41 19.86
CA LEU A 183 7.40 -30.62 19.04
C LEU A 183 8.89 -30.92 18.67
N GLY A 184 9.81 -30.60 19.57
CA GLY A 184 11.25 -30.79 19.35
C GLY A 184 11.98 -29.66 18.65
N LEU A 185 11.28 -28.58 18.27
CA LEU A 185 11.87 -27.37 17.70
C LEU A 185 12.19 -26.37 18.85
N GLN A 186 13.39 -25.81 18.81
CA GLN A 186 13.76 -24.71 19.71
C GLN A 186 13.09 -23.39 19.28
N PRO A 187 12.80 -22.47 20.22
CA PRO A 187 12.25 -21.15 19.92
C PRO A 187 13.13 -20.37 18.96
N LEU A 188 12.58 -19.91 17.84
CA LEU A 188 13.29 -19.14 16.81
C LEU A 188 13.03 -17.62 16.93
N GLY A 189 12.10 -17.18 17.77
CA GLY A 189 11.79 -15.77 17.98
C GLY A 189 11.43 -15.04 16.69
N ALA A 190 12.03 -13.87 16.46
CA ALA A 190 11.77 -13.06 15.26
C ALA A 190 12.09 -13.80 13.96
N VAL A 191 13.14 -14.61 13.92
CA VAL A 191 13.51 -15.41 12.75
C VAL A 191 12.39 -16.38 12.39
N GLY A 192 11.73 -16.97 13.41
CA GLY A 192 10.56 -17.83 13.24
C GLY A 192 9.41 -17.15 12.51
N CYS A 193 9.14 -15.87 12.80
CA CYS A 193 8.16 -15.06 12.06
C CYS A 193 8.53 -14.89 10.58
N GLY A 194 9.82 -14.65 10.30
CA GLY A 194 10.32 -14.55 8.92
C GLY A 194 10.13 -15.86 8.14
N ILE A 195 10.46 -16.99 8.76
CA ILE A 195 10.27 -18.33 8.15
C ILE A 195 8.77 -18.62 7.94
N ALA A 196 7.91 -18.30 8.93
CA ALA A 196 6.47 -18.45 8.79
C ALA A 196 5.94 -17.62 7.60
N THR A 197 6.42 -16.38 7.46
CA THR A 197 6.07 -15.53 6.32
C THR A 197 6.49 -16.18 5.00
N ALA A 198 7.70 -16.70 4.91
CA ALA A 198 8.19 -17.38 3.70
C ALA A 198 7.31 -18.58 3.33
N ILE A 199 7.01 -19.46 4.29
CA ILE A 199 6.15 -20.63 4.05
C ILE A 199 4.76 -20.21 3.56
N VAL A 200 4.17 -19.19 4.20
CA VAL A 200 2.84 -18.66 3.81
C VAL A 200 2.86 -18.07 2.41
N MET A 201 3.89 -17.27 2.06
CA MET A 201 3.99 -16.65 0.73
C MET A 201 4.17 -17.69 -0.36
N TRP A 202 4.98 -18.74 -0.15
CA TRP A 202 5.09 -19.86 -1.07
C TRP A 202 3.77 -20.64 -1.17
N GLY A 203 3.08 -20.87 -0.04
CA GLY A 203 1.76 -21.49 -0.02
C GLY A 203 0.73 -20.70 -0.82
N GLN A 204 0.68 -19.38 -0.65
CA GLN A 204 -0.20 -18.50 -1.43
C GLN A 204 0.13 -18.54 -2.93
N LEU A 205 1.40 -18.55 -3.29
CA LEU A 205 1.82 -18.67 -4.70
C LEU A 205 1.38 -20.00 -5.30
N VAL A 206 1.57 -21.12 -4.57
CA VAL A 206 1.12 -22.46 -5.03
C VAL A 206 -0.40 -22.48 -5.21
N ILE A 207 -1.16 -21.93 -4.27
CA ILE A 207 -2.63 -21.84 -4.40
C ILE A 207 -2.99 -20.97 -5.61
N ALA A 208 -2.33 -19.82 -5.80
CA ALA A 208 -2.56 -18.95 -6.95
C ALA A 208 -2.28 -19.69 -8.27
N TRP A 209 -1.21 -20.45 -8.34
CA TRP A 209 -0.86 -21.29 -9.49
C TRP A 209 -1.93 -22.36 -9.75
N ILE A 210 -2.39 -23.09 -8.71
CA ILE A 210 -3.46 -24.09 -8.82
C ILE A 210 -4.75 -23.43 -9.33
N VAL A 211 -5.12 -22.28 -8.79
CA VAL A 211 -6.31 -21.53 -9.21
C VAL A 211 -6.25 -21.15 -10.69
N ILE A 212 -5.12 -20.61 -11.15
CA ILE A 212 -4.94 -20.26 -12.56
C ILE A 212 -5.13 -21.47 -13.48
N HIS A 213 -4.60 -22.64 -13.10
CA HIS A 213 -4.60 -23.82 -13.97
C HIS A 213 -5.88 -24.65 -13.88
N ARG A 214 -6.66 -24.54 -12.80
CA ARG A 214 -7.87 -25.35 -12.61
C ARG A 214 -9.18 -24.60 -12.83
N ASP A 215 -9.21 -23.28 -12.65
CA ASP A 215 -10.45 -22.51 -12.83
C ASP A 215 -10.66 -22.22 -14.34
N PRO A 216 -11.77 -22.70 -14.95
CA PRO A 216 -12.08 -22.50 -16.37
C PRO A 216 -12.10 -21.03 -16.81
N PHE A 217 -12.28 -20.11 -15.87
CA PHE A 217 -12.25 -18.68 -16.16
C PHE A 217 -10.96 -18.23 -16.86
N TYR A 218 -9.81 -18.88 -16.54
CA TYR A 218 -8.50 -18.47 -17.08
C TYR A 218 -8.19 -19.10 -18.45
N ALA A 219 -8.96 -20.07 -18.92
CA ALA A 219 -8.75 -20.70 -20.21
C ALA A 219 -8.75 -19.70 -21.40
N PRO A 220 -9.70 -18.73 -21.50
CA PRO A 220 -9.69 -17.74 -22.58
C PRO A 220 -8.47 -16.81 -22.58
N PHE A 221 -7.75 -16.72 -21.46
CA PHE A 221 -6.52 -15.92 -21.34
C PHE A 221 -5.28 -16.65 -21.85
N GLY A 222 -5.41 -17.93 -22.29
CA GLY A 222 -4.28 -18.75 -22.72
C GLY A 222 -3.37 -19.20 -21.59
N LEU A 223 -3.83 -19.11 -20.33
CA LEU A 223 -3.03 -19.48 -19.15
C LEU A 223 -3.06 -21.00 -18.88
N HIS A 224 -3.90 -21.75 -19.60
CA HIS A 224 -3.96 -23.22 -19.56
C HIS A 224 -3.13 -23.90 -20.66
N ASP A 225 -2.64 -23.15 -21.65
CA ASP A 225 -1.96 -23.69 -22.83
C ASP A 225 -0.54 -24.21 -22.56
N GLY A 226 -0.14 -24.32 -21.29
CA GLY A 226 1.05 -25.04 -20.80
C GLY A 226 2.41 -24.36 -21.02
N GLY A 227 2.46 -23.18 -21.63
CA GLY A 227 3.69 -22.44 -21.87
C GLY A 227 3.74 -21.09 -21.15
N ILE A 228 4.87 -20.78 -20.49
CA ILE A 228 5.14 -19.41 -20.01
C ILE A 228 5.69 -18.60 -21.18
N ALA A 229 4.98 -17.53 -21.57
CA ALA A 229 5.47 -16.65 -22.63
C ALA A 229 6.83 -16.06 -22.24
N PRO A 230 7.84 -16.09 -23.12
CA PRO A 230 9.16 -15.52 -22.83
C PRO A 230 9.08 -14.02 -22.58
N PRO A 231 10.09 -13.44 -21.91
CA PRO A 231 10.11 -11.99 -21.65
C PRO A 231 10.18 -11.22 -22.99
N ASP A 232 9.26 -10.27 -23.15
CA ASP A 232 9.16 -9.41 -24.31
C ASP A 232 9.60 -7.99 -23.95
N LYS A 233 10.53 -7.42 -24.72
CA LYS A 233 11.14 -6.12 -24.43
C LYS A 233 10.12 -4.98 -24.36
N GLU A 234 9.14 -4.95 -25.26
CA GLU A 234 8.16 -3.86 -25.30
C GLU A 234 7.22 -3.91 -24.10
N SER A 235 6.74 -5.11 -23.74
CA SER A 235 5.92 -5.31 -22.54
C SER A 235 6.68 -4.99 -21.27
N GLN A 236 7.95 -5.43 -21.14
CA GLN A 236 8.81 -5.11 -19.99
C GLN A 236 9.05 -3.60 -19.88
N LYS A 237 9.37 -2.92 -20.98
CA LYS A 237 9.54 -1.48 -21.02
C LYS A 237 8.26 -0.73 -20.61
N ALA A 238 7.08 -1.19 -21.07
CA ALA A 238 5.81 -0.61 -20.70
C ALA A 238 5.52 -0.78 -19.18
N LEU A 239 5.76 -1.98 -18.63
CA LEU A 239 5.60 -2.27 -17.20
C LEU A 239 6.55 -1.40 -16.36
N VAL A 240 7.83 -1.33 -16.71
CA VAL A 240 8.83 -0.54 -15.98
C VAL A 240 8.53 0.97 -16.06
N ARG A 241 8.21 1.48 -17.27
CA ARG A 241 7.89 2.89 -17.48
C ARG A 241 6.69 3.35 -16.63
N LEU A 242 5.69 2.48 -16.51
CA LEU A 242 4.50 2.75 -15.70
C LEU A 242 4.76 2.49 -14.22
N GLY A 243 5.44 1.39 -13.91
CA GLY A 243 5.59 0.86 -12.56
C GLY A 243 6.62 1.61 -11.71
N VAL A 244 7.75 2.01 -12.28
CA VAL A 244 8.79 2.71 -11.50
C VAL A 244 8.24 4.01 -10.87
N PRO A 245 7.55 4.90 -11.61
CA PRO A 245 6.94 6.06 -10.97
C PRO A 245 5.86 5.69 -9.94
N MET A 246 5.13 4.58 -10.13
CA MET A 246 4.16 4.09 -9.13
C MET A 246 4.86 3.65 -7.84
N GLY A 247 5.92 2.85 -7.94
CA GLY A 247 6.70 2.40 -6.78
C GLY A 247 7.36 3.56 -6.05
N LEU A 248 7.95 4.51 -6.78
CA LEU A 248 8.56 5.71 -6.21
C LEU A 248 7.52 6.60 -5.50
N SER A 249 6.30 6.74 -6.03
CA SER A 249 5.24 7.51 -5.36
C SER A 249 4.91 6.92 -3.99
N VAL A 250 4.82 5.59 -3.89
CA VAL A 250 4.57 4.92 -2.60
C VAL A 250 5.75 5.06 -1.65
N LEU A 251 7.00 4.98 -2.16
CA LEU A 251 8.19 5.22 -1.34
C LEU A 251 8.25 6.65 -0.79
N ILE A 252 7.87 7.65 -1.58
CA ILE A 252 7.78 9.05 -1.13
C ILE A 252 6.81 9.18 0.04
N GLU A 253 5.65 8.55 -0.05
CA GLU A 253 4.63 8.56 1.00
C GLU A 253 5.13 7.90 2.29
N VAL A 254 5.65 6.68 2.20
CA VAL A 254 6.18 5.93 3.35
C VAL A 254 7.35 6.66 4.00
N THR A 255 8.30 7.15 3.21
CA THR A 255 9.47 7.88 3.74
C THR A 255 9.08 9.23 4.33
N GLY A 256 8.07 9.91 3.80
CA GLY A 256 7.52 11.14 4.37
C GLY A 256 7.05 10.93 5.81
N PHE A 257 6.26 9.89 6.07
CA PHE A 257 5.83 9.51 7.41
C PHE A 257 6.99 9.09 8.32
N THR A 258 7.94 8.35 7.78
CA THR A 258 9.13 7.91 8.54
C THR A 258 9.96 9.10 9.01
N PHE A 259 10.25 10.05 8.13
CA PHE A 259 10.99 11.26 8.50
C PHE A 259 10.21 12.16 9.47
N MET A 260 8.89 12.26 9.28
CA MET A 260 8.02 12.97 10.22
C MET A 260 8.13 12.36 11.64
N ALA A 261 8.10 11.04 11.76
CA ALA A 261 8.28 10.35 13.04
C ALA A 261 9.66 10.63 13.66
N PHE A 262 10.74 10.64 12.87
CA PHE A 262 12.09 10.98 13.35
C PHE A 262 12.20 12.41 13.86
N PHE A 263 11.58 13.37 13.20
CA PHE A 263 11.58 14.76 13.67
C PHE A 263 10.75 14.95 14.94
N ILE A 264 9.58 14.29 15.01
CA ILE A 264 8.74 14.35 16.22
C ILE A 264 9.41 13.66 17.41
N ALA A 265 10.21 12.62 17.18
CA ALA A 265 10.98 11.96 18.24
C ALA A 265 11.97 12.90 18.97
N ARG A 266 12.45 13.95 18.31
CA ARG A 266 13.29 15.00 18.93
C ARG A 266 12.53 15.83 19.98
N MET A 267 11.20 15.79 19.97
CA MET A 267 10.35 16.52 20.91
C MET A 267 10.01 15.73 22.17
N GLY A 268 10.51 14.50 22.28
CA GLY A 268 10.34 13.62 23.43
C GLY A 268 9.46 12.39 23.17
N THR A 269 9.53 11.45 24.11
CA THR A 269 8.88 10.14 24.00
C THR A 269 7.36 10.21 23.96
N THR A 270 6.75 11.11 24.74
CA THR A 270 5.30 11.30 24.78
C THR A 270 4.76 11.85 23.44
N ALA A 271 5.49 12.79 22.82
CA ALA A 271 5.10 13.35 21.52
C ALA A 271 5.14 12.31 20.41
N VAL A 272 6.20 11.50 20.35
CA VAL A 272 6.30 10.44 19.34
C VAL A 272 5.31 9.31 19.59
N ALA A 273 5.00 8.97 20.85
CA ALA A 273 3.98 7.99 21.18
C ALA A 273 2.59 8.45 20.69
N GLY A 274 2.22 9.72 20.97
CA GLY A 274 0.98 10.31 20.45
C GLY A 274 0.89 10.32 18.92
N HIS A 275 2.01 10.67 18.26
CA HIS A 275 2.11 10.60 16.80
C HIS A 275 1.92 9.17 16.27
N GLN A 276 2.53 8.17 16.89
CA GLN A 276 2.41 6.77 16.48
C GLN A 276 0.97 6.25 16.56
N LEU A 277 0.22 6.64 17.59
CA LEU A 277 -1.21 6.29 17.67
C LEU A 277 -2.00 6.88 16.50
N ALA A 278 -1.79 8.16 16.21
CA ALA A 278 -2.46 8.84 15.10
C ALA A 278 -2.05 8.26 13.74
N ALA A 279 -0.75 7.95 13.54
CA ALA A 279 -0.24 7.34 12.31
C ALA A 279 -0.77 5.92 12.10
N ASN A 280 -0.87 5.11 13.17
CA ASN A 280 -1.46 3.78 13.10
C ASN A 280 -2.94 3.83 12.71
N LEU A 281 -3.69 4.76 13.28
CA LEU A 281 -5.09 4.96 12.95
C LEU A 281 -5.28 5.37 11.48
N ILE A 282 -4.45 6.30 10.97
CA ILE A 282 -4.47 6.68 9.54
C ILE A 282 -4.14 5.49 8.65
N ALA A 283 -3.16 4.66 8.99
CA ALA A 283 -2.82 3.47 8.21
C ALA A 283 -4.00 2.50 8.09
N MET A 284 -4.78 2.33 9.15
CA MET A 284 -6.01 1.52 9.10
C MET A 284 -7.11 2.18 8.26
N LEU A 285 -7.35 3.47 8.46
CA LEU A 285 -8.35 4.23 7.70
C LEU A 285 -8.03 4.26 6.20
N PHE A 286 -6.74 4.34 5.84
CA PHE A 286 -6.28 4.37 4.45
C PHE A 286 -6.62 3.10 3.66
N MET A 287 -6.85 1.97 4.31
CA MET A 287 -7.27 0.74 3.61
C MET A 287 -8.59 0.92 2.86
N VAL A 288 -9.46 1.83 3.31
CA VAL A 288 -10.75 2.12 2.65
C VAL A 288 -10.56 2.88 1.34
N PRO A 289 -9.93 4.08 1.28
CA PRO A 289 -9.68 4.76 0.02
C PRO A 289 -8.76 3.95 -0.92
N LEU A 290 -7.81 3.17 -0.40
CA LEU A 290 -6.99 2.26 -1.18
C LEU A 290 -7.84 1.23 -1.93
N SER A 291 -8.81 0.61 -1.26
CA SER A 291 -9.69 -0.41 -1.86
C SER A 291 -10.67 0.21 -2.86
N LEU A 292 -11.26 1.37 -2.55
CA LEU A 292 -12.12 2.12 -3.46
C LEU A 292 -11.36 2.59 -4.70
N GLY A 293 -10.12 3.06 -4.51
CA GLY A 293 -9.23 3.48 -5.59
C GLY A 293 -8.88 2.33 -6.53
N ASN A 294 -8.52 1.17 -6.00
CA ASN A 294 -8.26 -0.04 -6.79
C ASN A 294 -9.49 -0.46 -7.61
N ALA A 295 -10.67 -0.52 -6.98
CA ALA A 295 -11.91 -0.91 -7.65
C ALA A 295 -12.30 0.08 -8.75
N THR A 296 -12.21 1.39 -8.45
CA THR A 296 -12.51 2.46 -9.42
C THR A 296 -11.53 2.41 -10.59
N ALA A 297 -10.21 2.31 -10.33
CA ALA A 297 -9.20 2.23 -11.37
C ALA A 297 -9.38 1.00 -12.28
N THR A 298 -9.76 -0.13 -11.72
CA THR A 298 -10.09 -1.34 -12.47
C THR A 298 -11.22 -1.08 -13.47
N LEU A 299 -12.34 -0.55 -13.01
CA LEU A 299 -13.48 -0.25 -13.88
C LEU A 299 -13.16 0.82 -14.91
N VAL A 300 -12.43 1.87 -14.51
CA VAL A 300 -11.97 2.92 -15.44
C VAL A 300 -11.07 2.33 -16.52
N ALA A 301 -10.07 1.51 -16.15
CA ALA A 301 -9.18 0.87 -17.11
C ALA A 301 -9.94 -0.03 -18.11
N GLN A 302 -10.90 -0.81 -17.61
CA GLN A 302 -11.75 -1.65 -18.48
C GLN A 302 -12.58 -0.82 -19.45
N ARG A 303 -13.13 0.33 -19.02
CA ARG A 303 -13.90 1.21 -19.89
C ARG A 303 -13.04 1.93 -20.93
N ILE A 304 -11.81 2.30 -20.55
CA ILE A 304 -10.83 2.82 -21.52
C ILE A 304 -10.53 1.77 -22.59
N GLY A 305 -10.29 0.52 -22.20
CA GLY A 305 -10.07 -0.57 -23.14
C GLY A 305 -11.26 -0.87 -24.05
N ALA A 306 -12.48 -0.71 -23.54
CA ALA A 306 -13.72 -0.84 -24.29
C ALA A 306 -14.06 0.40 -25.15
N VAL A 307 -13.17 1.41 -25.19
CA VAL A 307 -13.35 2.69 -25.91
C VAL A 307 -14.58 3.49 -25.42
N ASP A 308 -15.05 3.21 -24.18
CA ASP A 308 -16.16 3.94 -23.55
C ASP A 308 -15.60 5.01 -22.59
N MET A 309 -15.06 6.08 -23.16
CA MET A 309 -14.44 7.17 -22.42
C MET A 309 -15.45 7.95 -21.57
N ALA A 310 -16.72 7.98 -21.97
CA ALA A 310 -17.78 8.67 -21.24
C ALA A 310 -18.06 7.96 -19.90
N ASP A 311 -18.18 6.63 -19.91
CA ASP A 311 -18.36 5.84 -18.68
C ASP A 311 -17.07 5.80 -17.83
N ALA A 312 -15.89 5.73 -18.46
CA ALA A 312 -14.60 5.82 -17.76
C ALA A 312 -14.47 7.12 -16.96
N ARG A 313 -14.76 8.27 -17.60
CA ARG A 313 -14.75 9.58 -16.94
C ARG A 313 -15.74 9.66 -15.78
N ARG A 314 -16.97 9.19 -16.00
CA ARG A 314 -18.02 9.18 -14.99
C ARG A 314 -17.65 8.32 -13.79
N LEU A 315 -17.16 7.09 -14.02
CA LEU A 315 -16.71 6.20 -12.94
C LEU A 315 -15.57 6.81 -12.13
N GLY A 316 -14.62 7.47 -12.76
CA GLY A 316 -13.55 8.18 -12.07
C GLY A 316 -14.08 9.24 -11.12
N TRP A 317 -15.00 10.13 -11.59
CA TRP A 317 -15.58 11.18 -10.75
C TRP A 317 -16.53 10.65 -9.67
N HIS A 318 -17.38 9.67 -9.98
CA HIS A 318 -18.25 9.05 -8.97
C HIS A 318 -17.45 8.28 -7.94
N GLY A 319 -16.36 7.61 -8.33
CA GLY A 319 -15.44 6.96 -7.39
C GLY A 319 -14.82 7.97 -6.43
N LEU A 320 -14.37 9.14 -6.94
CA LEU A 320 -13.84 10.21 -6.10
C LEU A 320 -14.89 10.72 -5.11
N GLN A 321 -16.11 10.98 -5.57
CA GLN A 321 -17.21 11.42 -4.70
C GLN A 321 -17.51 10.40 -3.60
N ILE A 322 -17.58 9.10 -3.95
CA ILE A 322 -17.82 8.02 -2.97
C ILE A 322 -16.69 7.98 -1.95
N ALA A 323 -15.42 8.04 -2.40
CA ALA A 323 -14.28 7.99 -1.49
C ALA A 323 -14.24 9.19 -0.53
N LEU A 324 -14.51 10.40 -1.03
CA LEU A 324 -14.57 11.61 -0.20
C LEU A 324 -15.71 11.56 0.81
N LEU A 325 -16.90 11.08 0.42
CA LEU A 325 -18.03 10.89 1.32
C LEU A 325 -17.73 9.88 2.42
N VAL A 326 -17.17 8.72 2.05
CA VAL A 326 -16.79 7.68 3.03
C VAL A 326 -15.68 8.17 3.95
N ALA A 327 -14.67 8.87 3.41
CA ALA A 327 -13.59 9.44 4.21
C ALA A 327 -14.10 10.52 5.18
N ALA A 328 -15.02 11.38 4.75
CA ALA A 328 -15.64 12.38 5.60
C ALA A 328 -16.45 11.73 6.74
N LEU A 329 -17.22 10.69 6.45
CA LEU A 329 -17.98 9.94 7.47
C LEU A 329 -17.05 9.25 8.47
N LEU A 330 -16.03 8.55 8.00
CA LEU A 330 -15.06 7.86 8.88
C LEU A 330 -14.24 8.86 9.70
N GLY A 331 -13.72 9.91 9.06
CA GLY A 331 -12.96 10.96 9.74
C GLY A 331 -13.77 11.68 10.80
N SER A 332 -15.03 12.02 10.49
CA SER A 332 -15.95 12.60 11.47
C SER A 332 -16.25 11.64 12.61
N GLY A 333 -16.49 10.37 12.34
CA GLY A 333 -16.70 9.33 13.35
C GLY A 333 -15.51 9.20 14.30
N VAL A 334 -14.30 9.16 13.76
CA VAL A 334 -13.06 9.13 14.56
C VAL A 334 -12.92 10.40 15.40
N TYR A 335 -13.20 11.57 14.84
CA TYR A 335 -13.12 12.83 15.58
C TYR A 335 -14.12 12.90 16.73
N LEU A 336 -15.35 12.47 16.53
CA LEU A 336 -16.39 12.45 17.55
C LEU A 336 -16.09 11.43 18.66
N ALA A 337 -15.54 10.27 18.30
CA ALA A 337 -15.21 9.18 19.22
C ALA A 337 -13.74 9.20 19.71
N ARG A 338 -12.98 10.26 19.46
CA ARG A 338 -11.52 10.33 19.62
C ARG A 338 -10.99 9.90 21.00
N GLU A 339 -11.67 10.26 22.07
CA GLU A 339 -11.26 9.86 23.43
C GLU A 339 -11.43 8.36 23.64
N GLY A 340 -12.57 7.81 23.21
CA GLY A 340 -12.84 6.38 23.27
C GLY A 340 -11.87 5.58 22.40
N VAL A 341 -11.59 6.07 21.18
CA VAL A 341 -10.62 5.44 20.26
C VAL A 341 -9.23 5.40 20.89
N LEU A 342 -8.74 6.51 21.45
CA LEU A 342 -7.44 6.54 22.11
C LEU A 342 -7.40 5.66 23.36
N GLY A 343 -8.50 5.59 24.12
CA GLY A 343 -8.63 4.73 25.29
C GLY A 343 -8.54 3.22 24.97
N LEU A 344 -8.85 2.80 23.73
CA LEU A 344 -8.63 1.44 23.27
C LEU A 344 -7.13 1.11 23.05
N TYR A 345 -6.31 2.12 22.76
CA TYR A 345 -4.88 1.93 22.52
C TYR A 345 -4.06 1.97 23.81
N THR A 346 -4.38 2.87 24.73
CA THR A 346 -3.59 3.08 25.96
C THR A 346 -4.42 3.67 27.09
N GLY A 347 -4.03 3.34 28.34
CA GLY A 347 -4.54 3.99 29.55
C GLY A 347 -3.69 5.18 30.01
N ASP A 348 -2.56 5.46 29.35
CA ASP A 348 -1.66 6.56 29.72
C ASP A 348 -2.25 7.91 29.31
N ARG A 349 -2.64 8.71 30.33
CA ARG A 349 -3.26 10.03 30.15
C ARG A 349 -2.35 11.03 29.45
N ALA A 350 -1.02 10.94 29.64
CA ALA A 350 -0.09 11.85 29.00
C ALA A 350 0.00 11.59 27.50
N ILE A 351 0.03 10.32 27.09
CA ILE A 351 0.01 9.93 25.67
C ILE A 351 -1.34 10.28 25.03
N ILE A 352 -2.46 10.04 25.73
CA ILE A 352 -3.79 10.43 25.23
C ILE A 352 -3.85 11.94 25.03
N ALA A 353 -3.39 12.74 25.99
CA ALA A 353 -3.37 14.20 25.88
C ALA A 353 -2.51 14.73 24.72
N ALA A 354 -1.38 14.03 24.42
CA ALA A 354 -0.53 14.36 23.28
C ALA A 354 -1.17 13.97 21.93
N ALA A 355 -1.89 12.84 21.88
CA ALA A 355 -2.52 12.32 20.67
C ALA A 355 -3.86 13.06 20.32
N LEU A 356 -4.61 13.46 21.35
CA LEU A 356 -5.97 14.01 21.19
C LEU A 356 -6.06 15.18 20.19
N PRO A 357 -5.18 16.20 20.23
CA PRO A 357 -5.21 17.27 19.24
C PRO A 357 -4.80 16.82 17.83
N LEU A 358 -4.05 15.71 17.71
CA LEU A 358 -3.65 15.18 16.41
C LEU A 358 -4.83 14.51 15.70
N LEU A 359 -5.79 13.93 16.44
CA LEU A 359 -6.97 13.28 15.85
C LEU A 359 -7.91 14.27 15.15
N ALA A 360 -7.87 15.55 15.50
CA ALA A 360 -8.56 16.58 14.73
C ALA A 360 -7.95 16.72 13.31
N TRP A 361 -6.62 16.68 13.24
CA TRP A 361 -5.91 16.67 11.95
C TRP A 361 -6.13 15.36 11.19
N VAL A 362 -6.16 14.20 11.87
CA VAL A 362 -6.46 12.89 11.26
C VAL A 362 -7.77 12.92 10.46
N ALA A 363 -8.82 13.56 10.97
CA ALA A 363 -10.11 13.65 10.28
C ALA A 363 -10.00 14.40 8.94
N VAL A 364 -9.35 15.58 8.92
CA VAL A 364 -9.17 16.37 7.70
C VAL A 364 -8.14 15.72 6.76
N PHE A 365 -7.05 15.21 7.32
CA PHE A 365 -6.02 14.49 6.62
C PHE A 365 -6.61 13.33 5.82
N HIS A 366 -7.49 12.53 6.42
CA HIS A 366 -8.09 11.36 5.77
C HIS A 366 -8.94 11.73 4.56
N ILE A 367 -9.63 12.89 4.57
CA ILE A 367 -10.38 13.39 3.41
C ILE A 367 -9.43 13.77 2.28
N ALA A 368 -8.36 14.52 2.59
CA ALA A 368 -7.35 14.91 1.61
C ALA A 368 -6.62 13.68 1.02
N ASP A 369 -6.31 12.71 1.89
CA ASP A 369 -5.68 11.44 1.55
C ASP A 369 -6.55 10.60 0.61
N ALA A 370 -7.85 10.47 0.90
CA ALA A 370 -8.80 9.81 0.02
C ALA A 370 -8.89 10.48 -1.35
N GLY A 371 -8.89 11.81 -1.39
CA GLY A 371 -8.91 12.60 -2.62
C GLY A 371 -7.68 12.37 -3.50
N GLN A 372 -6.49 12.47 -2.91
CA GLN A 372 -5.23 12.25 -3.62
C GLN A 372 -5.08 10.79 -4.06
N ALA A 373 -5.36 9.83 -3.18
CA ALA A 373 -5.23 8.41 -3.49
C ALA A 373 -6.13 8.02 -4.66
N LEU A 374 -7.42 8.34 -4.61
CA LEU A 374 -8.33 7.96 -5.67
C LEU A 374 -7.99 8.62 -7.00
N THR A 375 -7.64 9.89 -7.01
CA THR A 375 -7.24 10.61 -8.23
C THR A 375 -5.98 9.99 -8.83
N SER A 376 -5.00 9.62 -8.00
CA SER A 376 -3.80 8.89 -8.42
C SER A 376 -4.15 7.54 -9.04
N PHE A 377 -5.05 6.76 -8.44
CA PHE A 377 -5.51 5.48 -8.98
C PHE A 377 -6.21 5.64 -10.34
N VAL A 378 -7.03 6.66 -10.52
CA VAL A 378 -7.68 6.97 -11.81
C VAL A 378 -6.63 7.35 -12.86
N LEU A 379 -5.63 8.19 -12.52
CA LEU A 379 -4.53 8.53 -13.43
C LEU A 379 -3.71 7.31 -13.84
N ARG A 380 -3.46 6.36 -12.91
CA ARG A 380 -2.82 5.07 -13.22
C ARG A 380 -3.64 4.26 -14.22
N ALA A 381 -4.99 4.25 -14.11
CA ALA A 381 -5.87 3.61 -15.09
C ALA A 381 -5.73 4.22 -16.49
N HIS A 382 -5.42 5.51 -16.59
CA HIS A 382 -5.06 6.22 -17.81
C HIS A 382 -3.60 6.00 -18.27
N ARG A 383 -2.81 5.18 -17.56
CA ARG A 383 -1.37 4.95 -17.77
C ARG A 383 -0.51 6.21 -17.63
N VAL A 384 -0.90 7.13 -16.77
CA VAL A 384 -0.18 8.38 -16.50
C VAL A 384 0.32 8.35 -15.06
N THR A 385 1.66 8.29 -14.86
CA THR A 385 2.27 8.09 -13.53
C THR A 385 3.43 9.02 -13.23
N THR A 386 4.12 9.55 -14.25
CA THR A 386 5.32 10.39 -14.06
C THR A 386 4.97 11.76 -13.47
N VAL A 387 3.99 12.47 -14.04
CA VAL A 387 3.56 13.77 -13.49
C VAL A 387 2.97 13.64 -12.08
N PRO A 388 2.09 12.64 -11.80
CA PRO A 388 1.68 12.33 -10.44
C PRO A 388 2.85 12.15 -9.46
N LEU A 389 3.92 11.45 -9.83
CA LEU A 389 5.10 11.28 -8.99
C LEU A 389 5.73 12.65 -8.60
N LEU A 390 5.86 13.57 -9.55
CA LEU A 390 6.44 14.90 -9.29
C LEU A 390 5.54 15.73 -8.36
N ILE A 391 4.21 15.68 -8.58
CA ILE A 391 3.24 16.33 -7.69
C ILE A 391 3.37 15.76 -6.27
N TYR A 392 3.49 14.45 -6.12
CA TYR A 392 3.68 13.76 -4.84
C TYR A 392 4.98 14.21 -4.14
N ALA A 393 6.10 14.19 -4.86
CA ALA A 393 7.39 14.58 -4.30
C ALA A 393 7.35 16.00 -3.74
N PHE A 394 6.80 16.95 -4.51
CA PHE A 394 6.64 18.33 -4.06
C PHE A 394 5.66 18.47 -2.89
N ALA A 395 4.50 17.84 -2.97
CA ALA A 395 3.45 18.00 -1.99
C ALA A 395 3.81 17.34 -0.65
N ILE A 396 4.33 16.11 -0.66
CA ILE A 396 4.61 15.35 0.57
C ILE A 396 5.93 15.79 1.19
N TRP A 397 7.02 15.86 0.39
CA TRP A 397 8.33 16.23 0.94
C TRP A 397 8.52 17.73 1.07
N GLY A 398 8.07 18.53 0.08
CA GLY A 398 8.19 19.99 0.12
C GLY A 398 7.23 20.61 1.11
N VAL A 399 5.92 20.51 0.83
CA VAL A 399 4.89 21.16 1.65
C VAL A 399 4.68 20.40 2.97
N GLY A 400 4.51 19.08 2.93
CA GLY A 400 4.21 18.26 4.11
C GLY A 400 5.38 18.19 5.09
N LEU A 401 6.51 17.65 4.67
CA LEU A 401 7.66 17.41 5.55
C LEU A 401 8.46 18.71 5.78
N GLY A 402 8.80 19.47 4.72
CA GLY A 402 9.53 20.73 4.82
C GLY A 402 8.74 21.80 5.54
N GLY A 403 7.47 22.01 5.15
CA GLY A 403 6.56 22.92 5.85
C GLY A 403 6.30 22.49 7.30
N GLY A 404 6.16 21.16 7.53
CA GLY A 404 6.01 20.60 8.87
C GLY A 404 7.21 20.88 9.77
N PHE A 405 8.43 20.73 9.24
CA PHE A 405 9.64 21.10 9.97
C PHE A 405 9.67 22.58 10.31
N ALA A 406 9.36 23.44 9.34
CA ALA A 406 9.35 24.88 9.53
C ALA A 406 8.34 25.32 10.62
N LEU A 407 7.13 24.78 10.60
CA LEU A 407 6.09 25.08 11.60
C LEU A 407 6.42 24.47 12.97
N ALA A 408 6.80 23.21 13.01
CA ALA A 408 6.98 22.50 14.27
C ALA A 408 8.13 23.06 15.12
N PHE A 409 9.19 23.54 14.48
CA PHE A 409 10.40 24.07 15.13
C PHE A 409 10.49 25.61 15.08
N ASP A 410 9.42 26.30 14.62
CA ASP A 410 9.37 27.76 14.51
C ASP A 410 10.60 28.38 13.81
N THR A 411 10.99 27.81 12.68
CA THR A 411 12.23 28.17 11.97
C THR A 411 12.28 29.67 11.59
N PHE A 412 11.13 30.30 11.41
CA PHE A 412 11.00 31.71 11.00
C PHE A 412 10.56 32.64 12.12
N GLY A 413 10.36 32.15 13.35
CA GLY A 413 9.93 32.94 14.51
C GLY A 413 8.50 33.53 14.38
N ALA A 414 7.66 32.95 13.53
CA ALA A 414 6.32 33.45 13.23
C ALA A 414 5.22 32.37 13.35
N THR A 415 5.56 31.19 13.87
CA THR A 415 4.60 30.08 13.96
C THR A 415 3.61 30.32 15.10
N PRO A 416 2.28 30.27 14.85
CA PRO A 416 1.29 30.33 15.91
C PRO A 416 1.51 29.21 16.94
N PRO A 417 1.37 29.45 18.26
CA PRO A 417 1.59 28.43 19.30
C PRO A 417 0.75 27.17 19.11
N ALA A 418 -0.42 27.28 18.46
CA ALA A 418 -1.28 26.15 18.15
C ALA A 418 -0.68 25.15 17.13
N LEU A 419 0.31 25.57 16.33
CA LEU A 419 0.96 24.78 15.29
C LEU A 419 2.39 24.38 15.64
N LEU A 420 2.87 24.67 16.85
CA LEU A 420 4.16 24.20 17.31
C LEU A 420 4.14 22.69 17.58
N GLY A 421 5.31 22.04 17.41
CA GLY A 421 5.49 20.63 17.70
C GLY A 421 4.80 19.69 16.71
N ALA A 422 4.34 18.54 17.19
CA ALA A 422 3.72 17.51 16.36
C ALA A 422 2.50 18.01 15.58
N ARG A 423 1.76 18.99 16.11
CA ARG A 423 0.60 19.60 15.42
C ARG A 423 1.01 20.29 14.13
N GLY A 424 2.15 20.98 14.10
CA GLY A 424 2.68 21.62 12.88
C GLY A 424 2.98 20.62 11.78
N PHE A 425 3.56 19.47 12.14
CA PHE A 425 3.77 18.39 11.18
C PHE A 425 2.45 17.85 10.60
N TRP A 426 1.44 17.61 11.46
CA TRP A 426 0.14 17.11 11.00
C TRP A 426 -0.61 18.13 10.16
N ALA A 427 -0.55 19.41 10.52
CA ALA A 427 -1.12 20.50 9.74
C ALA A 427 -0.49 20.61 8.35
N ALA A 428 0.84 20.62 8.29
CA ALA A 428 1.57 20.70 7.03
C ALA A 428 1.41 19.44 6.18
N ALA A 429 1.41 18.24 6.77
CA ALA A 429 1.14 16.99 6.06
C ALA A 429 -0.28 17.00 5.46
N THR A 430 -1.28 17.49 6.21
CA THR A 430 -2.65 17.67 5.70
C THR A 430 -2.69 18.64 4.53
N ALA A 431 -2.00 19.79 4.65
CA ALA A 431 -1.89 20.77 3.57
C ALA A 431 -1.17 20.17 2.34
N GLY A 432 -0.10 19.40 2.55
CA GLY A 432 0.61 18.69 1.49
C GLY A 432 -0.30 17.73 0.73
N LEU A 433 -1.09 16.90 1.44
CA LEU A 433 -2.06 16.00 0.80
C LEU A 433 -3.19 16.76 0.09
N ALA A 434 -3.64 17.89 0.64
CA ALA A 434 -4.63 18.74 -0.04
C ALA A 434 -4.05 19.32 -1.34
N VAL A 435 -2.80 19.79 -1.33
CA VAL A 435 -2.08 20.25 -2.53
C VAL A 435 -1.93 19.09 -3.54
N ALA A 436 -1.59 17.88 -3.07
CA ALA A 436 -1.53 16.71 -3.94
C ALA A 436 -2.90 16.40 -4.56
N ALA A 437 -3.97 16.36 -3.76
CA ALA A 437 -5.33 16.07 -4.24
C ALA A 437 -5.80 17.09 -5.28
N LEU A 438 -5.59 18.39 -5.02
CA LEU A 438 -5.96 19.46 -5.95
C LEU A 438 -5.11 19.44 -7.22
N GLY A 439 -3.78 19.27 -7.09
CA GLY A 439 -2.86 19.20 -8.22
C GLY A 439 -3.13 17.99 -9.12
N LEU A 440 -3.32 16.81 -8.53
CA LEU A 440 -3.70 15.60 -9.27
C LEU A 440 -5.09 15.72 -9.90
N GLY A 441 -6.05 16.34 -9.19
CA GLY A 441 -7.40 16.59 -9.71
C GLY A 441 -7.40 17.52 -10.93
N ALA A 442 -6.66 18.62 -10.86
CA ALA A 442 -6.49 19.54 -11.98
C ALA A 442 -5.80 18.86 -13.17
N PHE A 443 -4.75 18.09 -12.88
CA PHE A 443 -4.04 17.33 -13.92
C PHE A 443 -4.92 16.24 -14.55
N LEU A 444 -5.74 15.54 -13.77
CA LEU A 444 -6.72 14.57 -14.29
C LEU A 444 -7.72 15.25 -15.22
N GLN A 445 -8.24 16.42 -14.86
CA GLN A 445 -9.14 17.17 -15.74
C GLN A 445 -8.48 17.53 -17.06
N TRP A 446 -7.22 17.95 -17.02
CA TRP A 446 -6.47 18.27 -18.22
C TRP A 446 -6.27 17.03 -19.11
N VAL A 447 -5.86 15.88 -18.55
CA VAL A 447 -5.72 14.60 -19.28
C VAL A 447 -7.03 14.20 -19.94
N LEU A 448 -8.17 14.32 -19.23
CA LEU A 448 -9.48 13.95 -19.74
C LEU A 448 -9.94 14.88 -20.87
N ARG A 449 -9.60 16.18 -20.82
CA ARG A 449 -9.90 17.14 -21.90
C ARG A 449 -9.09 16.84 -23.16
N GLN A 450 -7.80 16.57 -23.02
CA GLN A 450 -6.96 16.22 -24.18
C GLN A 450 -7.47 14.97 -24.89
N ARG A 451 -7.76 13.90 -24.14
CA ARG A 451 -8.29 12.66 -24.74
C ARG A 451 -9.67 12.81 -25.38
N ALA A 452 -10.48 13.74 -24.92
CA ALA A 452 -11.74 14.06 -25.55
C ALA A 452 -11.52 14.80 -26.90
N ALA A 453 -10.53 15.69 -26.96
CA ALA A 453 -10.16 16.40 -28.20
C ALA A 453 -9.58 15.42 -29.25
N ASP A 454 -8.68 14.50 -28.81
CA ASP A 454 -8.09 13.49 -29.71
C ASP A 454 -9.13 12.51 -30.27
N ALA A 455 -10.23 12.28 -29.56
CA ALA A 455 -11.32 11.40 -30.03
C ALA A 455 -12.27 12.10 -31.04
N THR A 456 -12.19 13.42 -31.16
CA THR A 456 -13.01 14.23 -32.09
C THR A 456 -12.23 14.72 -33.33
N ALA A 457 -10.90 14.58 -33.29
CA ALA A 457 -10.00 14.82 -34.44
C ALA A 457 -9.77 13.53 -35.23
#